data_9d8c163dab9af0a93713fe2d3382c98f
#
_entry.id   9d8c163dab9af0a93713fe2d3382c98f
#
_cell.length_a   1.000
_cell.length_b   1.000
_cell.length_c   1.000
_cell.angle_alpha   90.00
_cell.angle_beta   90.00
_cell.angle_gamma   90.00
#
_symmetry.space_group_name_H-M   'P 1'
#
loop_
_entity.id
_entity.type
_entity.pdbx_description
1 polymer ?
#
loop_
_entity_poly.entity_id
_entity_poly.type
_entity_poly.pdbx_seq_one_letter_code
_entity_poly.pdbx_strand_id
1 'polypeptide(L)'
;MHTCGYCGTEVQVKATMAYCSFCEMDLWEEDITEDGQRRELVVQKAVLLIDAKRPTPYLMEQSAFSLIKLLKLVRAERKRLYEMSRLFRKGNEAGGGFTEQQQVVNEDYELFCRKAWVIENILRDKMSAFPARITDDYLEKMLEQMDKQSRDTMTFSAPRAPSGATKK
;
A
#
# COMPACT_ATOMS: atom_id res chain seq x y z
N MET A 1 6.67 5.15 -28.58
CA MET A 1 5.23 5.12 -28.96
C MET A 1 4.40 5.32 -27.71
N HIS A 2 3.52 6.33 -27.68
CA HIS A 2 2.70 6.59 -26.49
C HIS A 2 1.60 5.52 -26.35
N THR A 3 1.50 4.98 -25.15
CA THR A 3 0.56 3.89 -24.84
C THR A 3 -0.21 4.20 -23.54
N CYS A 4 -1.40 3.63 -23.43
CA CYS A 4 -2.19 3.68 -22.19
C CYS A 4 -1.52 2.85 -21.10
N GLY A 5 -1.20 3.46 -19.96
CA GLY A 5 -0.57 2.79 -18.82
C GLY A 5 -1.43 1.70 -18.15
N TYR A 6 -2.72 1.60 -18.51
CA TYR A 6 -3.63 0.56 -18.01
C TYR A 6 -3.73 -0.64 -18.95
N CYS A 7 -3.85 -0.42 -20.27
CA CYS A 7 -4.12 -1.52 -21.21
C CYS A 7 -3.05 -1.69 -22.30
N GLY A 8 -2.08 -0.77 -22.42
CA GLY A 8 -1.04 -0.82 -23.44
C GLY A 8 -1.50 -0.41 -24.86
N THR A 9 -2.75 -0.02 -25.06
CA THR A 9 -3.23 0.45 -26.36
C THR A 9 -2.51 1.74 -26.77
N GLU A 10 -2.13 1.85 -28.03
CA GLU A 10 -1.56 3.07 -28.60
C GLU A 10 -2.52 4.24 -28.48
N VAL A 11 -2.02 5.39 -28.02
CA VAL A 11 -2.82 6.60 -27.83
C VAL A 11 -2.15 7.81 -28.48
N GLN A 12 -2.98 8.74 -28.95
CA GLN A 12 -2.52 10.00 -29.49
C GLN A 12 -2.62 11.10 -28.41
N VAL A 13 -1.47 11.63 -28.05
CA VAL A 13 -1.41 12.71 -27.05
C VAL A 13 -1.77 14.03 -27.70
N LYS A 14 -2.72 14.75 -27.10
CA LYS A 14 -3.10 16.12 -27.47
C LYS A 14 -2.83 17.02 -26.28
N ALA A 15 -1.81 17.86 -26.39
CA ALA A 15 -1.29 18.68 -25.28
C ALA A 15 -0.82 17.80 -24.10
N THR A 16 -1.55 17.75 -22.98
CA THR A 16 -1.23 17.00 -21.77
C THR A 16 -2.18 15.82 -21.52
N MET A 17 -3.07 15.51 -22.45
CA MET A 17 -4.11 14.48 -22.31
C MET A 17 -4.15 13.57 -23.54
N ALA A 18 -4.61 12.35 -23.35
CA ALA A 18 -4.92 11.43 -24.42
C ALA A 18 -6.24 10.71 -24.10
N TYR A 19 -6.95 10.25 -25.12
CA TYR A 19 -8.12 9.40 -24.96
C TYR A 19 -7.76 7.95 -25.29
N CYS A 20 -8.04 7.02 -24.41
CA CYS A 20 -7.88 5.60 -24.67
C CYS A 20 -9.21 5.02 -25.14
N SER A 21 -9.27 4.57 -26.41
CA SER A 21 -10.48 4.00 -27.01
C SER A 21 -10.82 2.62 -26.46
N PHE A 22 -9.86 1.88 -25.90
CA PHE A 22 -10.11 0.58 -25.27
C PHE A 22 -10.65 0.72 -23.85
N CYS A 23 -10.06 1.64 -23.04
CA CYS A 23 -10.50 1.89 -21.67
C CYS A 23 -11.70 2.85 -21.60
N GLU A 24 -12.03 3.52 -22.72
CA GLU A 24 -13.09 4.54 -22.85
C GLU A 24 -12.95 5.66 -21.82
N MET A 25 -11.70 6.13 -21.61
CA MET A 25 -11.40 7.16 -20.62
C MET A 25 -10.31 8.11 -21.09
N ASP A 26 -10.35 9.33 -20.55
CA ASP A 26 -9.27 10.30 -20.70
C ASP A 26 -8.10 9.93 -19.78
N LEU A 27 -6.89 10.06 -20.33
CA LEU A 27 -5.63 9.80 -19.66
C LEU A 27 -4.91 11.11 -19.41
N TRP A 28 -4.42 11.27 -18.20
CA TRP A 28 -3.50 12.37 -17.85
C TRP A 28 -2.05 11.94 -18.12
N GLU A 29 -1.12 12.90 -18.11
CA GLU A 29 0.29 12.67 -18.40
C GLU A 29 0.89 11.49 -17.59
N GLU A 30 0.50 11.35 -16.33
CA GLU A 30 0.92 10.29 -15.41
C GLU A 30 0.39 8.89 -15.78
N ASP A 31 -0.67 8.83 -16.58
CA ASP A 31 -1.29 7.59 -17.05
C ASP A 31 -0.86 7.21 -18.47
N ILE A 32 -0.08 8.06 -19.13
CA ILE A 32 0.48 7.84 -20.46
C ILE A 32 1.89 7.28 -20.29
N THR A 33 2.15 6.16 -20.93
CA THR A 33 3.44 5.46 -20.87
C THR A 33 4.02 5.27 -22.27
N GLU A 34 5.21 4.72 -22.36
CA GLU A 34 5.86 4.43 -23.63
C GLU A 34 6.00 2.91 -23.85
N ASP A 35 5.86 2.49 -25.08
CA ASP A 35 6.16 1.13 -25.55
C ASP A 35 5.53 0.01 -24.70
N GLY A 36 4.29 0.21 -24.24
CA GLY A 36 3.56 -0.77 -23.44
C GLY A 36 4.07 -0.93 -22.01
N GLN A 37 4.85 0.01 -21.52
CA GLN A 37 5.26 0.02 -20.12
C GLN A 37 4.04 0.19 -19.21
N ARG A 38 4.09 -0.38 -18.02
CA ARG A 38 3.07 -0.16 -17.01
C ARG A 38 3.22 1.22 -16.38
N ARG A 39 2.09 1.79 -15.96
CA ARG A 39 2.08 3.00 -15.17
C ARG A 39 2.94 2.84 -13.92
N GLU A 40 3.76 3.83 -13.63
CA GLU A 40 4.59 3.82 -12.44
C GLU A 40 3.74 3.99 -11.18
N LEU A 41 3.86 3.04 -10.24
CA LEU A 41 3.19 3.15 -8.95
C LEU A 41 4.06 3.99 -8.01
N VAL A 42 3.54 5.12 -7.58
CA VAL A 42 4.17 5.92 -6.53
C VAL A 42 4.02 5.17 -5.20
N VAL A 43 5.06 4.43 -4.84
CA VAL A 43 5.10 3.72 -3.55
C VAL A 43 5.95 4.51 -2.58
N GLN A 44 5.34 4.98 -1.52
CA GLN A 44 6.06 5.62 -0.43
C GLN A 44 6.87 4.56 0.33
N LYS A 45 8.18 4.46 0.01
CA LYS A 45 9.09 3.46 0.62
C LYS A 45 9.43 3.80 2.08
N ALA A 46 9.48 5.08 2.44
CA ALA A 46 9.72 5.54 3.79
C ALA A 46 8.39 5.85 4.50
N VAL A 47 8.04 5.04 5.48
CA VAL A 47 6.84 5.20 6.31
C VAL A 47 7.27 5.36 7.76
N LEU A 48 6.79 6.40 8.41
CA LEU A 48 7.10 6.70 9.82
C LEU A 48 5.86 6.49 10.70
N LEU A 49 6.08 6.16 11.96
CA LEU A 49 4.98 5.97 12.93
C LEU A 49 4.07 7.20 13.04
N ILE A 50 4.64 8.40 12.89
CA ILE A 50 3.88 9.66 12.95
C ILE A 50 2.80 9.74 11.85
N ASP A 51 2.99 9.07 10.71
CA ASP A 51 2.03 9.05 9.62
C ASP A 51 0.70 8.40 10.04
N ALA A 52 0.72 7.50 11.03
CA ALA A 52 -0.49 6.92 11.59
C ALA A 52 -1.41 7.96 12.26
N LYS A 53 -0.85 9.07 12.75
CA LYS A 53 -1.62 10.16 13.37
C LYS A 53 -2.34 11.04 12.34
N ARG A 54 -2.00 10.94 11.05
CA ARG A 54 -2.64 11.66 9.95
C ARG A 54 -4.13 11.33 9.86
N PRO A 55 -4.96 12.22 9.28
CA PRO A 55 -6.39 11.98 9.06
C PRO A 55 -6.65 10.74 8.19
N THR A 56 -7.82 10.11 8.37
CA THR A 56 -8.20 8.93 7.59
C THR A 56 -8.18 9.14 6.08
N PRO A 57 -8.62 10.28 5.49
CA PRO A 57 -8.52 10.51 4.05
C PRO A 57 -7.08 10.41 3.53
N TYR A 58 -6.12 10.96 4.24
CA TYR A 58 -4.70 10.82 3.89
C TYR A 58 -4.26 9.35 3.86
N LEU A 59 -4.70 8.55 4.86
CA LEU A 59 -4.37 7.12 4.90
C LEU A 59 -5.02 6.34 3.74
N MET A 60 -6.22 6.74 3.31
CA MET A 60 -6.91 6.11 2.17
C MET A 60 -6.18 6.30 0.84
N GLU A 61 -5.44 7.39 0.68
CA GLU A 61 -4.63 7.67 -0.52
C GLU A 61 -3.33 6.84 -0.57
N GLN A 62 -2.88 6.31 0.56
CA GLN A 62 -1.64 5.54 0.64
C GLN A 62 -1.74 4.19 -0.08
N SER A 63 -0.61 3.72 -0.62
CA SER A 63 -0.53 2.38 -1.22
C SER A 63 -0.76 1.27 -0.19
N ALA A 64 -1.24 0.11 -0.63
CA ALA A 64 -1.40 -1.05 0.26
C ALA A 64 -0.08 -1.43 0.94
N PHE A 65 1.04 -1.37 0.21
CA PHE A 65 2.37 -1.65 0.76
C PHE A 65 2.75 -0.68 1.89
N SER A 66 2.56 0.64 1.68
CA SER A 66 2.83 1.68 2.70
C SER A 66 1.96 1.46 3.94
N LEU A 67 0.68 1.11 3.75
CA LEU A 67 -0.25 0.82 4.86
C LEU A 67 0.13 -0.43 5.64
N ILE A 68 0.61 -1.49 4.98
CA ILE A 68 1.11 -2.71 5.66
C ILE A 68 2.34 -2.39 6.51
N LYS A 69 3.30 -1.60 5.97
CA LYS A 69 4.44 -1.13 6.76
C LYS A 69 4.00 -0.30 7.96
N LEU A 70 3.06 0.62 7.76
CA LEU A 70 2.52 1.45 8.82
C LEU A 70 1.81 0.61 9.89
N LEU A 71 1.02 -0.38 9.49
CA LEU A 71 0.34 -1.31 10.40
C LEU A 71 1.34 -2.08 11.27
N LYS A 72 2.49 -2.50 10.72
CA LYS A 72 3.56 -3.12 11.49
C LYS A 72 4.05 -2.21 12.61
N LEU A 73 4.34 -0.93 12.28
CA LEU A 73 4.81 0.07 13.26
C LEU A 73 3.75 0.36 14.32
N VAL A 74 2.49 0.53 13.91
CA VAL A 74 1.36 0.80 14.80
C VAL A 74 1.12 -0.36 15.78
N ARG A 75 1.20 -1.61 15.30
CA ARG A 75 1.06 -2.80 16.16
C ARG A 75 2.21 -2.93 17.15
N ALA A 76 3.43 -2.61 16.75
CA ALA A 76 4.60 -2.60 17.64
C ALA A 76 4.45 -1.53 18.72
N GLU A 77 4.05 -0.30 18.36
CA GLU A 77 3.84 0.80 19.31
C GLU A 77 2.69 0.49 20.27
N ARG A 78 1.57 -0.05 19.77
CA ARG A 78 0.45 -0.48 20.61
C ARG A 78 0.90 -1.50 21.67
N LYS A 79 1.73 -2.46 21.28
CA LYS A 79 2.29 -3.44 22.22
C LYS A 79 3.17 -2.77 23.29
N ARG A 80 4.05 -1.85 22.87
CA ARG A 80 4.93 -1.09 23.76
C ARG A 80 4.11 -0.30 24.78
N LEU A 81 3.09 0.43 24.33
CA LEU A 81 2.23 1.23 25.20
C LEU A 81 1.43 0.36 26.19
N TYR A 82 0.95 -0.80 25.75
CA TYR A 82 0.29 -1.75 26.63
C TYR A 82 1.20 -2.25 27.75
N GLU A 83 2.45 -2.59 27.42
CA GLU A 83 3.44 -3.01 28.40
C GLU A 83 3.78 -1.88 29.40
N MET A 84 3.94 -0.64 28.91
CA MET A 84 4.13 0.54 29.76
C MET A 84 2.94 0.78 30.69
N SER A 85 1.71 0.73 30.19
CA SER A 85 0.50 0.88 31.02
C SER A 85 0.47 -0.14 32.16
N ARG A 86 0.85 -1.40 31.86
CA ARG A 86 0.95 -2.43 32.89
C ARG A 86 2.01 -2.12 33.96
N LEU A 87 3.16 -1.57 33.56
CA LEU A 87 4.23 -1.19 34.48
C LEU A 87 3.79 -0.05 35.39
N PHE A 88 3.18 1.02 34.85
CA PHE A 88 2.66 2.13 35.65
C PHE A 88 1.56 1.68 36.62
N ARG A 89 0.66 0.79 36.19
CA ARG A 89 -0.36 0.22 37.07
C ARG A 89 0.28 -0.48 38.26
N LYS A 90 1.25 -1.37 38.05
CA LYS A 90 1.97 -2.05 39.12
C LYS A 90 2.73 -1.09 40.04
N GLY A 91 3.32 -0.03 39.44
CA GLY A 91 3.99 1.01 40.21
C GLY A 91 3.01 1.76 41.13
N ASN A 92 1.82 2.10 40.65
CA ASN A 92 0.77 2.74 41.43
C ASN A 92 0.23 1.84 42.55
N GLU A 93 0.03 0.54 42.27
CA GLU A 93 -0.35 -0.46 43.29
C GLU A 93 0.70 -0.59 44.40
N ALA A 94 1.98 -0.34 44.08
CA ALA A 94 3.10 -0.33 45.06
C ALA A 94 3.29 1.04 45.76
N GLY A 95 2.37 2.00 45.59
CA GLY A 95 2.43 3.32 46.20
C GLY A 95 3.22 4.37 45.41
N GLY A 96 3.56 4.11 44.14
CA GLY A 96 4.20 5.08 43.25
C GLY A 96 3.17 6.08 42.68
N GLY A 97 3.56 7.35 42.54
CA GLY A 97 2.70 8.45 42.05
C GLY A 97 2.66 8.56 40.51
N PHE A 98 2.44 7.47 39.77
CA PHE A 98 2.49 7.43 38.29
C PHE A 98 1.13 7.57 37.61
N THR A 99 0.11 8.09 38.29
CA THR A 99 -1.27 8.14 37.79
C THR A 99 -1.40 8.99 36.51
N GLU A 100 -0.77 10.16 36.46
CA GLU A 100 -0.79 11.03 35.28
C GLU A 100 -0.07 10.38 34.09
N GLN A 101 1.10 9.77 34.30
CA GLN A 101 1.85 9.07 33.25
C GLN A 101 1.07 7.87 32.72
N GLN A 102 0.39 7.13 33.60
CA GLN A 102 -0.47 6.01 33.22
C GLN A 102 -1.64 6.50 32.35
N GLN A 103 -2.24 7.63 32.67
CA GLN A 103 -3.33 8.19 31.89
C GLN A 103 -2.89 8.55 30.49
N VAL A 104 -1.77 9.29 30.34
CA VAL A 104 -1.20 9.66 29.02
C VAL A 104 -0.92 8.41 28.17
N VAL A 105 -0.29 7.39 28.76
CA VAL A 105 0.00 6.14 28.05
C VAL A 105 -1.28 5.40 27.63
N ASN A 106 -2.32 5.43 28.44
CA ASN A 106 -3.60 4.81 28.11
C ASN A 106 -4.31 5.54 26.95
N GLU A 107 -4.25 6.87 26.92
CA GLU A 107 -4.79 7.68 25.83
C GLU A 107 -4.07 7.40 24.50
N ASP A 108 -2.72 7.35 24.53
CA ASP A 108 -1.93 6.97 23.37
C ASP A 108 -2.21 5.51 22.93
N TYR A 109 -2.34 4.59 23.86
CA TYR A 109 -2.70 3.19 23.56
C TYR A 109 -4.05 3.11 22.83
N GLU A 110 -5.06 3.82 23.31
CA GLU A 110 -6.38 3.87 22.69
C GLU A 110 -6.31 4.48 21.28
N LEU A 111 -5.55 5.56 21.11
CA LEU A 111 -5.31 6.18 19.81
C LEU A 111 -4.74 5.16 18.81
N PHE A 112 -3.67 4.43 19.19
CA PHE A 112 -3.05 3.46 18.30
C PHE A 112 -3.91 2.20 18.08
N CYS A 113 -4.77 1.82 19.02
CA CYS A 113 -5.77 0.79 18.78
C CYS A 113 -6.77 1.21 17.70
N ARG A 114 -7.30 2.43 17.77
CA ARG A 114 -8.23 2.98 16.77
C ARG A 114 -7.54 3.16 15.40
N LYS A 115 -6.28 3.63 15.38
CA LYS A 115 -5.51 3.77 14.14
C LYS A 115 -5.18 2.42 13.49
N ALA A 116 -4.90 1.39 14.27
CA ALA A 116 -4.75 0.04 13.73
C ALA A 116 -6.03 -0.42 13.01
N TRP A 117 -7.19 -0.20 13.61
CA TRP A 117 -8.49 -0.52 13.02
C TRP A 117 -8.76 0.24 11.72
N VAL A 118 -8.48 1.53 11.68
CA VAL A 118 -8.61 2.35 10.46
C VAL A 118 -7.75 1.77 9.34
N ILE A 119 -6.46 1.49 9.62
CA ILE A 119 -5.54 0.95 8.61
C ILE A 119 -5.98 -0.46 8.15
N GLU A 120 -6.40 -1.32 9.08
CA GLU A 120 -6.90 -2.66 8.76
C GLU A 120 -8.16 -2.62 7.88
N ASN A 121 -9.09 -1.70 8.13
CA ASN A 121 -10.27 -1.52 7.30
C ASN A 121 -9.91 -1.00 5.89
N ILE A 122 -9.02 -0.01 5.79
CA ILE A 122 -8.55 0.48 4.48
C ILE A 122 -7.85 -0.65 3.70
N LEU A 123 -7.04 -1.48 4.36
CA LEU A 123 -6.41 -2.64 3.72
C LEU A 123 -7.45 -3.67 3.24
N ARG A 124 -8.52 -3.90 4.01
CA ARG A 124 -9.62 -4.76 3.56
C ARG A 124 -10.30 -4.22 2.31
N ASP A 125 -10.51 -2.91 2.23
CA ASP A 125 -11.08 -2.27 1.04
C ASP A 125 -10.16 -2.41 -0.19
N LYS A 126 -8.84 -2.26 0.01
CA LYS A 126 -7.84 -2.32 -1.08
C LYS A 126 -7.46 -3.74 -1.51
N MET A 127 -7.44 -4.70 -0.58
CA MET A 127 -6.85 -6.03 -0.77
C MET A 127 -7.82 -7.17 -0.40
N SER A 128 -9.03 -6.88 0.05
CA SER A 128 -10.02 -7.82 0.61
C SER A 128 -9.59 -8.51 1.91
N ALA A 129 -8.36 -8.32 2.36
CA ALA A 129 -7.81 -8.87 3.60
C ALA A 129 -6.63 -8.01 4.09
N PHE A 130 -6.18 -8.28 5.30
CA PHE A 130 -4.90 -7.75 5.82
C PHE A 130 -4.11 -8.87 6.50
N PRO A 131 -2.76 -8.81 6.49
CA PRO A 131 -1.93 -9.85 7.06
C PRO A 131 -2.04 -9.87 8.59
N ALA A 132 -2.29 -11.05 9.17
CA ALA A 132 -2.29 -11.24 10.62
C ALA A 132 -0.90 -10.98 11.22
N ARG A 133 0.16 -11.43 10.54
CA ARG A 133 1.55 -11.23 10.93
C ARG A 133 2.32 -10.55 9.80
N ILE A 134 3.06 -9.50 10.14
CA ILE A 134 3.88 -8.73 9.19
C ILE A 134 5.34 -8.85 9.62
N THR A 135 6.11 -9.62 8.85
CA THR A 135 7.57 -9.80 9.04
C THR A 135 8.33 -8.94 8.05
N ASP A 136 9.65 -8.74 8.27
CA ASP A 136 10.51 -8.05 7.30
C ASP A 136 10.62 -8.85 6.01
N ASP A 137 10.80 -10.17 6.09
CA ASP A 137 10.78 -11.09 4.94
C ASP A 137 9.48 -10.99 4.11
N TYR A 138 8.31 -10.84 4.76
CA TYR A 138 7.06 -10.60 4.04
C TYR A 138 7.08 -9.29 3.25
N LEU A 139 7.60 -8.21 3.84
CA LEU A 139 7.69 -6.91 3.19
C LEU A 139 8.72 -6.91 2.06
N GLU A 140 9.87 -7.58 2.23
CA GLU A 140 10.90 -7.72 1.20
C GLU A 140 10.36 -8.48 -0.02
N LYS A 141 9.72 -9.63 0.19
CA LYS A 141 9.09 -10.40 -0.89
C LYS A 141 8.02 -9.62 -1.63
N MET A 142 7.21 -8.84 -0.91
CA MET A 142 6.20 -7.99 -1.52
C MET A 142 6.86 -6.90 -2.39
N LEU A 143 7.94 -6.28 -1.90
CA LEU A 143 8.69 -5.26 -2.64
C LEU A 143 9.34 -5.84 -3.90
N GLU A 144 9.97 -7.01 -3.80
CA GLU A 144 10.55 -7.73 -4.96
C GLU A 144 9.48 -8.05 -6.02
N GLN A 145 8.29 -8.50 -5.59
CA GLN A 145 7.18 -8.74 -6.49
C GLN A 145 6.72 -7.46 -7.20
N MET A 146 6.61 -6.37 -6.47
CA MET A 146 6.23 -5.07 -7.04
C MET A 146 7.26 -4.58 -8.06
N ASP A 147 8.55 -4.66 -7.74
CA ASP A 147 9.65 -4.28 -8.64
C ASP A 147 9.70 -5.16 -9.89
N LYS A 148 9.44 -6.46 -9.76
CA LYS A 148 9.35 -7.37 -10.89
C LYS A 148 8.18 -7.03 -11.81
N GLN A 149 7.00 -6.85 -11.25
CA GLN A 149 5.78 -6.55 -12.02
C GLN A 149 5.81 -5.17 -12.68
N SER A 150 6.51 -4.19 -12.10
CA SER A 150 6.65 -2.86 -12.69
C SER A 150 7.52 -2.87 -13.96
N ARG A 151 8.41 -3.85 -14.11
CA ARG A 151 9.30 -4.00 -15.29
C ARG A 151 8.65 -4.78 -16.43
N ASP A 152 7.57 -5.51 -16.16
CA ASP A 152 6.88 -6.28 -17.17
C ASP A 152 6.12 -5.35 -18.12
N THR A 153 6.42 -5.43 -19.41
CA THR A 153 5.69 -4.67 -20.45
C THR A 153 4.41 -5.40 -20.86
N MET A 154 3.41 -4.63 -21.21
CA MET A 154 2.17 -5.14 -21.79
C MET A 154 2.39 -5.43 -23.28
N THR A 155 2.77 -6.67 -23.63
CA THR A 155 2.97 -7.10 -25.00
C THR A 155 1.91 -8.10 -25.39
N PHE A 156 1.24 -7.86 -26.54
CA PHE A 156 0.37 -8.84 -27.14
C PHE A 156 1.18 -9.72 -28.09
N SER A 157 1.42 -10.98 -27.70
CA SER A 157 1.94 -11.96 -28.65
C SER A 157 0.84 -12.27 -29.67
N ALA A 158 1.10 -12.01 -30.96
CA ALA A 158 0.18 -12.48 -32.00
C ALA A 158 -0.06 -13.99 -31.85
N PRO A 159 -1.31 -14.47 -31.98
CA PRO A 159 -1.58 -15.89 -31.90
C PRO A 159 -0.68 -16.62 -32.91
N ARG A 160 0.06 -17.64 -32.43
CA ARG A 160 0.88 -18.48 -33.30
C ARG A 160 -0.02 -19.03 -34.41
N ALA A 161 0.31 -18.72 -35.66
CA ALA A 161 -0.36 -19.33 -36.78
C ALA A 161 -0.32 -20.86 -36.59
N PRO A 162 -1.45 -21.59 -36.83
CA PRO A 162 -1.47 -23.04 -36.71
C PRO A 162 -0.39 -23.60 -37.65
N SER A 163 0.56 -24.33 -37.06
CA SER A 163 1.62 -25.02 -37.81
C SER A 163 0.94 -25.88 -38.84
N GLY A 164 1.14 -25.53 -40.14
CA GLY A 164 0.47 -26.14 -41.26
C GLY A 164 0.52 -27.66 -41.19
N ALA A 165 -0.65 -28.28 -41.30
CA ALA A 165 -0.78 -29.70 -41.52
C ALA A 165 -0.05 -30.05 -42.82
N THR A 166 1.02 -30.77 -42.70
CA THR A 166 1.72 -31.40 -43.85
C THR A 166 0.74 -32.36 -44.49
N LYS A 167 0.21 -31.98 -45.63
CA LYS A 167 -0.52 -32.93 -46.49
C LYS A 167 0.46 -33.96 -47.01
N LYS A 168 0.21 -35.21 -46.71
CA LYS A 168 0.63 -36.34 -47.51
C LYS A 168 -0.25 -36.49 -48.72
#